data_bbdd503c8afb93735db7437478262ba9
#
_entry.id   bbdd503c8afb93735db7437478262ba9
#
_cell.length_a   1.000
_cell.length_b   1.000
_cell.length_c   1.000
_cell.angle_alpha   90.00
_cell.angle_beta   90.00
_cell.angle_gamma   90.00
#
_symmetry.space_group_name_H-M   'P 1'
#
loop_
_entity.id
_entity.type
_entity.pdbx_description
1 polymer ?
#
loop_
_entity_poly.entity_id
_entity_poly.type
_entity_poly.pdbx_seq_one_letter_code
_entity_poly.pdbx_strand_id
1 'polypeptide(L)'
;NAAVLSDGYAEGGAEGGRAALEAFWQRVSKAAVMSPFRRGPMDILLGRWTMDSSPMFVAFDLASRLFSPYDLNPTAFNPLADILAESINFERLVASPIKVFVTATNVRTGRGRIFRNAELSPNVLLASACLPTIFQAIEVDGDPYWDGGYLGNPTITPLVRECQSRDTILVQINPVERSGTPRSASEILNRLNEISFNAPLLKELRMIALLRQVA
;
A
#
# COMPACT_ATOMS: atom_id res chain seq x y z
N ASN A 1 0.51 -6.61 -4.48
CA ASN A 1 -0.50 -7.45 -5.14
C ASN A 1 -0.46 -7.32 -6.66
N ALA A 2 -0.59 -6.10 -7.25
CA ALA A 2 -0.65 -5.91 -8.69
C ALA A 2 0.58 -6.46 -9.43
N ALA A 3 1.79 -6.19 -8.93
CA ALA A 3 3.02 -6.71 -9.51
C ALA A 3 3.10 -8.24 -9.44
N VAL A 4 2.75 -8.84 -8.29
CA VAL A 4 2.71 -10.30 -8.11
C VAL A 4 1.70 -10.95 -9.06
N LEU A 5 0.49 -10.37 -9.17
CA LEU A 5 -0.54 -10.83 -10.10
C LEU A 5 -0.05 -10.77 -11.55
N SER A 6 0.54 -9.65 -11.93
CA SER A 6 1.00 -9.41 -13.30
C SER A 6 2.15 -10.34 -13.71
N ASP A 7 3.09 -10.58 -12.80
CA ASP A 7 4.19 -11.53 -12.98
C ASP A 7 3.66 -12.96 -13.13
N GLY A 8 2.82 -13.43 -12.19
CA GLY A 8 2.23 -14.76 -12.26
C GLY A 8 1.30 -14.96 -13.48
N TYR A 9 0.62 -13.90 -13.92
CA TYR A 9 -0.17 -13.95 -15.15
C TYR A 9 0.71 -14.12 -16.39
N ALA A 10 1.85 -13.44 -16.44
CA ALA A 10 2.81 -13.60 -17.52
C ALA A 10 3.41 -15.01 -17.57
N GLU A 11 3.47 -15.73 -16.45
CA GLU A 11 3.95 -17.10 -16.35
C GLU A 11 2.93 -18.15 -16.78
N GLY A 12 1.68 -18.03 -16.28
CA GLY A 12 0.68 -19.08 -16.41
C GLY A 12 -0.77 -18.56 -16.58
N GLY A 13 -0.96 -17.36 -17.12
CA GLY A 13 -2.28 -16.77 -17.31
C GLY A 13 -3.00 -16.54 -15.99
N ALA A 14 -4.31 -16.65 -16.00
CA ALA A 14 -5.16 -16.37 -14.83
C ALA A 14 -4.84 -17.28 -13.63
N GLU A 15 -4.57 -18.56 -13.88
CA GLU A 15 -4.22 -19.51 -12.81
C GLU A 15 -2.83 -19.25 -12.25
N GLY A 16 -1.85 -18.88 -13.10
CA GLY A 16 -0.53 -18.43 -12.65
C GLY A 16 -0.61 -17.20 -11.76
N GLY A 17 -1.42 -16.22 -12.14
CA GLY A 17 -1.66 -15.02 -11.32
C GLY A 17 -2.29 -15.34 -9.96
N ARG A 18 -3.25 -16.26 -9.92
CA ARG A 18 -3.88 -16.73 -8.67
C ARG A 18 -2.87 -17.43 -7.77
N ALA A 19 -2.12 -18.39 -8.32
CA ALA A 19 -1.13 -19.16 -7.59
C ALA A 19 -0.01 -18.27 -7.03
N ALA A 20 0.46 -17.29 -7.81
CA ALA A 20 1.47 -16.33 -7.37
C ALA A 20 0.97 -15.48 -6.19
N LEU A 21 -0.26 -14.97 -6.24
CA LEU A 21 -0.87 -14.23 -5.13
C LEU A 21 -1.02 -15.09 -3.88
N GLU A 22 -1.47 -16.33 -4.02
CA GLU A 22 -1.62 -17.26 -2.89
C GLU A 22 -0.25 -17.53 -2.24
N ALA A 23 0.76 -17.88 -3.03
CA ALA A 23 2.12 -18.11 -2.54
C ALA A 23 2.71 -16.87 -1.85
N PHE A 24 2.51 -15.68 -2.41
CA PHE A 24 2.94 -14.42 -1.81
C PHE A 24 2.29 -14.21 -0.44
N TRP A 25 0.98 -14.34 -0.33
CA TRP A 25 0.27 -14.12 0.92
C TRP A 25 0.57 -15.20 1.98
N GLN A 26 0.88 -16.43 1.55
CA GLN A 26 1.38 -17.46 2.46
C GLN A 26 2.74 -17.08 3.05
N ARG A 27 3.67 -16.53 2.24
CA ARG A 27 4.97 -16.03 2.74
C ARG A 27 4.79 -14.87 3.70
N VAL A 28 3.95 -13.88 3.35
CA VAL A 28 3.63 -12.75 4.24
C VAL A 28 3.03 -13.25 5.56
N SER A 29 2.10 -14.19 5.51
CA SER A 29 1.48 -14.76 6.71
C SER A 29 2.48 -15.48 7.59
N LYS A 30 3.40 -16.26 7.01
CA LYS A 30 4.49 -16.92 7.75
C LYS A 30 5.43 -15.92 8.43
N ALA A 31 5.83 -14.87 7.71
CA ALA A 31 6.65 -13.81 8.28
C ALA A 31 5.92 -13.07 9.42
N ALA A 32 4.62 -12.86 9.28
CA ALA A 32 3.78 -12.21 10.30
C ALA A 32 3.64 -13.03 11.59
N VAL A 33 3.82 -14.36 11.55
CA VAL A 33 3.81 -15.20 12.76
C VAL A 33 4.88 -14.79 13.76
N MET A 34 6.04 -14.35 13.27
CA MET A 34 7.16 -13.88 14.10
C MET A 34 7.04 -12.40 14.49
N SER A 35 6.04 -11.69 13.97
CA SER A 35 5.84 -10.27 14.27
C SER A 35 5.28 -10.08 15.70
N PRO A 36 5.81 -9.11 16.47
CA PRO A 36 5.23 -8.71 17.74
C PRO A 36 3.86 -8.04 17.59
N PHE A 37 3.54 -7.56 16.37
CA PHE A 37 2.30 -6.88 16.03
C PHE A 37 1.25 -7.87 15.53
N ARG A 38 0.74 -8.72 16.42
CA ARG A 38 -0.33 -9.67 16.10
C ARG A 38 -1.39 -9.67 17.19
N ARG A 39 -2.60 -10.05 16.81
CA ARG A 39 -3.68 -10.23 17.77
C ARG A 39 -3.35 -11.37 18.70
N GLY A 40 -3.58 -11.15 20.00
CA GLY A 40 -3.43 -12.20 21.00
C GLY A 40 -4.52 -13.27 20.87
N PRO A 41 -4.33 -14.47 21.47
CA PRO A 41 -5.36 -15.51 21.47
C PRO A 41 -6.70 -15.04 22.03
N MET A 42 -6.67 -14.16 23.04
CA MET A 42 -7.86 -13.59 23.66
C MET A 42 -8.61 -12.64 22.73
N ASP A 43 -7.89 -11.85 21.90
CA ASP A 43 -8.50 -10.95 20.93
C ASP A 43 -9.18 -11.74 19.81
N ILE A 44 -8.59 -12.87 19.41
CA ILE A 44 -9.18 -13.80 18.44
C ILE A 44 -10.46 -14.41 19.00
N LEU A 45 -10.44 -14.89 20.25
CA LEU A 45 -11.58 -15.49 20.93
C LEU A 45 -12.75 -14.51 21.10
N LEU A 46 -12.44 -13.24 21.41
CA LEU A 46 -13.42 -12.17 21.60
C LEU A 46 -13.86 -11.50 20.28
N GLY A 47 -13.41 -12.01 19.12
CA GLY A 47 -13.73 -11.44 17.81
C GLY A 47 -13.23 -10.00 17.60
N ARG A 48 -12.22 -9.57 18.36
CA ARG A 48 -11.64 -8.23 18.20
C ARG A 48 -10.74 -8.18 16.99
N TRP A 49 -11.05 -7.32 16.04
CA TRP A 49 -10.29 -7.16 14.79
C TRP A 49 -9.22 -6.09 14.86
N THR A 50 -9.17 -5.28 15.92
CA THR A 50 -8.18 -4.23 16.16
C THR A 50 -7.07 -4.73 17.08
N MET A 51 -5.91 -4.09 17.01
CA MET A 51 -4.78 -4.34 17.93
C MET A 51 -4.74 -3.35 19.10
N ASP A 52 -5.76 -2.52 19.26
CA ASP A 52 -5.82 -1.46 20.27
C ASP A 52 -5.73 -1.99 21.70
N SER A 53 -6.07 -3.26 21.93
CA SER A 53 -5.94 -3.96 23.21
C SER A 53 -4.59 -4.65 23.42
N SER A 54 -3.70 -4.65 22.41
CA SER A 54 -2.36 -5.24 22.53
C SER A 54 -1.41 -4.25 23.23
N PRO A 55 -0.85 -4.58 24.41
CA PRO A 55 0.08 -3.70 25.10
C PRO A 55 1.33 -3.37 24.27
N MET A 56 1.81 -4.32 23.46
CA MET A 56 2.95 -4.12 22.57
C MET A 56 2.62 -3.12 21.47
N PHE A 57 1.42 -3.21 20.88
CA PHE A 57 0.98 -2.29 19.87
C PHE A 57 0.83 -0.86 20.43
N VAL A 58 0.20 -0.73 21.60
CA VAL A 58 0.04 0.56 22.28
C VAL A 58 1.41 1.19 22.63
N ALA A 59 2.34 0.38 23.14
CA ALA A 59 3.69 0.85 23.44
C ALA A 59 4.43 1.32 22.17
N PHE A 60 4.30 0.58 21.07
CA PHE A 60 4.89 0.96 19.79
C PHE A 60 4.22 2.21 19.20
N ASP A 61 2.89 2.33 19.24
CA ASP A 61 2.19 3.53 18.79
C ASP A 61 2.65 4.77 19.57
N LEU A 62 2.81 4.64 20.89
CA LEU A 62 3.36 5.72 21.72
C LEU A 62 4.82 6.04 21.36
N ALA A 63 5.66 5.01 21.19
CA ALA A 63 7.06 5.19 20.81
C ALA A 63 7.19 5.86 19.43
N SER A 64 6.37 5.46 18.44
CA SER A 64 6.39 6.03 17.09
C SER A 64 5.96 7.50 17.01
N ARG A 65 5.33 8.02 18.08
CA ARG A 65 5.00 9.45 18.22
C ARG A 65 6.14 10.26 18.83
N LEU A 66 7.06 9.62 19.55
CA LEU A 66 8.19 10.25 20.26
C LEU A 66 9.51 10.08 19.51
N PHE A 67 9.65 9.00 18.78
CA PHE A 67 10.88 8.63 18.07
C PHE A 67 10.60 8.42 16.58
N SER A 68 11.55 8.77 15.75
CA SER A 68 11.48 8.55 14.32
C SER A 68 11.75 7.08 13.95
N PRO A 69 11.34 6.60 12.76
CA PRO A 69 11.75 5.28 12.29
C PRO A 69 13.27 5.16 12.10
N TYR A 70 14.00 6.25 11.99
CA TYR A 70 15.47 6.24 11.94
C TYR A 70 16.09 5.90 13.30
N ASP A 71 15.39 6.23 14.39
CA ASP A 71 15.81 5.89 15.76
C ASP A 71 15.36 4.46 16.14
N LEU A 72 14.11 4.08 15.78
CA LEU A 72 13.51 2.80 16.16
C LEU A 72 13.96 1.62 15.28
N ASN A 73 14.33 1.88 14.02
CA ASN A 73 14.78 0.90 13.06
C ASN A 73 16.00 1.42 12.27
N PRO A 74 17.16 1.62 12.92
CA PRO A 74 18.36 2.21 12.30
C PRO A 74 18.92 1.34 11.17
N THR A 75 18.65 0.04 11.17
CA THR A 75 19.07 -0.90 10.11
C THR A 75 18.17 -0.87 8.89
N ALA A 76 17.09 -0.10 8.89
CA ALA A 76 16.06 -0.06 7.85
C ALA A 76 15.48 -1.46 7.54
N PHE A 77 15.45 -2.36 8.56
CA PHE A 77 14.94 -3.72 8.38
C PHE A 77 13.47 -3.69 7.94
N ASN A 78 13.18 -4.35 6.82
CA ASN A 78 11.83 -4.51 6.30
C ASN A 78 11.66 -5.92 5.73
N PRO A 79 10.93 -6.80 6.41
CA PRO A 79 10.76 -8.21 6.00
C PRO A 79 10.05 -8.35 4.65
N LEU A 80 9.34 -7.33 4.19
CA LEU A 80 8.68 -7.33 2.88
C LEU A 80 9.70 -7.29 1.73
N ALA A 81 10.92 -6.76 1.97
CA ALA A 81 11.95 -6.66 0.93
C ALA A 81 12.32 -8.02 0.35
N ASP A 82 12.66 -8.97 1.22
CA ASP A 82 13.04 -10.34 0.83
C ASP A 82 11.86 -11.06 0.19
N ILE A 83 10.67 -10.91 0.77
CA ILE A 83 9.44 -11.54 0.23
C ILE A 83 9.15 -11.05 -1.20
N LEU A 84 9.31 -9.76 -1.48
CA LEU A 84 9.11 -9.21 -2.82
C LEU A 84 10.18 -9.71 -3.80
N ALA A 85 11.45 -9.70 -3.40
CA ALA A 85 12.55 -10.18 -4.23
C ALA A 85 12.41 -11.66 -4.60
N GLU A 86 11.93 -12.49 -3.66
CA GLU A 86 11.69 -13.92 -3.89
C GLU A 86 10.39 -14.25 -4.63
N SER A 87 9.40 -13.34 -4.59
CA SER A 87 8.05 -13.61 -5.12
C SER A 87 7.83 -13.09 -6.53
N ILE A 88 8.70 -12.21 -7.04
CA ILE A 88 8.47 -11.52 -8.32
C ILE A 88 9.70 -11.66 -9.20
N ASN A 89 9.49 -12.15 -10.42
CA ASN A 89 10.48 -12.05 -11.49
C ASN A 89 10.27 -10.72 -12.23
N PHE A 90 11.11 -9.73 -11.92
CA PHE A 90 10.97 -8.39 -12.48
C PHE A 90 11.19 -8.33 -14.00
N GLU A 91 12.03 -9.18 -14.58
CA GLU A 91 12.21 -9.26 -16.04
C GLU A 91 10.92 -9.74 -16.71
N ARG A 92 10.28 -10.77 -16.17
CA ARG A 92 9.01 -11.29 -16.65
C ARG A 92 7.89 -10.28 -16.46
N LEU A 93 7.90 -9.54 -15.34
CA LEU A 93 6.95 -8.46 -15.05
C LEU A 93 7.01 -7.34 -16.10
N VAL A 94 8.20 -6.96 -16.56
CA VAL A 94 8.36 -5.97 -17.64
C VAL A 94 7.70 -6.45 -18.93
N ALA A 95 7.82 -7.72 -19.26
CA ALA A 95 7.24 -8.33 -20.45
C ALA A 95 5.75 -8.69 -20.32
N SER A 96 5.15 -8.49 -19.14
CA SER A 96 3.74 -8.85 -18.89
C SER A 96 2.77 -8.04 -19.75
N PRO A 97 1.71 -8.68 -20.28
CA PRO A 97 0.64 -7.98 -20.99
C PRO A 97 -0.22 -7.09 -20.06
N ILE A 98 -0.16 -7.31 -18.75
CA ILE A 98 -0.88 -6.50 -17.77
C ILE A 98 -0.07 -5.26 -17.45
N LYS A 99 -0.64 -4.08 -17.73
CA LYS A 99 -0.04 -2.81 -17.32
C LYS A 99 -0.23 -2.60 -15.82
N VAL A 100 0.88 -2.38 -15.13
CA VAL A 100 0.90 -2.10 -13.68
C VAL A 100 1.35 -0.66 -13.48
N PHE A 101 0.60 0.06 -12.66
CA PHE A 101 0.93 1.41 -12.23
C PHE A 101 1.06 1.42 -10.71
N VAL A 102 2.20 1.86 -10.23
CA VAL A 102 2.51 1.97 -8.80
C VAL A 102 2.83 3.41 -8.49
N THR A 103 2.15 3.98 -7.49
CA THR A 103 2.40 5.36 -7.07
C THR A 103 3.22 5.36 -5.78
N ALA A 104 4.21 6.24 -5.72
CA ALA A 104 4.90 6.59 -4.49
C ALA A 104 5.00 8.12 -4.36
N THR A 105 5.07 8.62 -3.13
CA THR A 105 5.14 10.05 -2.83
C THR A 105 6.59 10.48 -2.65
N ASN A 106 7.09 11.35 -3.51
CA ASN A 106 8.42 11.93 -3.36
C ASN A 106 8.44 12.87 -2.13
N VAL A 107 9.30 12.55 -1.16
CA VAL A 107 9.34 13.25 0.13
C VAL A 107 9.81 14.70 0.00
N ARG A 108 10.76 14.96 -0.94
CA ARG A 108 11.32 16.30 -1.12
C ARG A 108 10.36 17.27 -1.79
N THR A 109 9.58 16.77 -2.76
CA THR A 109 8.72 17.62 -3.59
C THR A 109 7.26 17.58 -3.21
N GLY A 110 6.83 16.58 -2.40
CA GLY A 110 5.44 16.32 -2.09
C GLY A 110 4.61 15.91 -3.30
N ARG A 111 5.24 15.41 -4.38
CA ARG A 111 4.56 14.99 -5.61
C ARG A 111 4.51 13.48 -5.74
N GLY A 112 3.42 12.96 -6.31
CA GLY A 112 3.29 11.56 -6.69
C GLY A 112 4.11 11.25 -7.93
N ARG A 113 4.90 10.17 -7.88
CA ARG A 113 5.53 9.55 -9.06
C ARG A 113 4.81 8.25 -9.36
N ILE A 114 4.45 8.05 -10.62
CA ILE A 114 3.80 6.84 -11.11
C ILE A 114 4.86 6.03 -11.84
N PHE A 115 5.12 4.83 -11.33
CA PHE A 115 6.05 3.86 -11.91
C PHE A 115 5.27 2.85 -12.75
N ARG A 116 5.79 2.48 -13.90
CA ARG A 116 5.22 1.51 -14.85
C ARG A 116 6.05 0.24 -14.84
N ASN A 117 5.56 -0.83 -15.50
CA ASN A 117 6.21 -2.15 -15.52
C ASN A 117 7.74 -2.09 -15.65
N ALA A 118 8.26 -1.30 -16.59
CA ALA A 118 9.70 -1.19 -16.85
C ALA A 118 10.50 -0.49 -15.72
N GLU A 119 9.83 0.24 -14.85
CA GLU A 119 10.44 0.96 -13.74
C GLU A 119 10.28 0.22 -12.40
N LEU A 120 9.50 -0.89 -12.39
CA LEU A 120 9.23 -1.61 -11.16
C LEU A 120 10.44 -2.39 -10.68
N SER A 121 10.73 -2.24 -9.39
CA SER A 121 11.77 -2.93 -8.67
C SER A 121 11.30 -3.22 -7.23
N PRO A 122 12.01 -4.04 -6.46
CA PRO A 122 11.67 -4.23 -5.04
C PRO A 122 11.58 -2.90 -4.30
N ASN A 123 12.50 -1.96 -4.53
CA ASN A 123 12.52 -0.65 -3.88
C ASN A 123 11.30 0.20 -4.25
N VAL A 124 10.86 0.19 -5.51
CA VAL A 124 9.64 0.91 -5.93
C VAL A 124 8.41 0.35 -5.22
N LEU A 125 8.30 -0.97 -5.10
CA LEU A 125 7.18 -1.60 -4.41
C LEU A 125 7.20 -1.32 -2.91
N LEU A 126 8.38 -1.34 -2.28
CA LEU A 126 8.57 -0.95 -0.89
C LEU A 126 8.25 0.53 -0.65
N ALA A 127 8.69 1.41 -1.56
CA ALA A 127 8.41 2.84 -1.50
C ALA A 127 6.89 3.11 -1.52
N SER A 128 6.16 2.40 -2.39
CA SER A 128 4.70 2.55 -2.50
C SER A 128 3.91 2.09 -1.27
N ALA A 129 4.54 1.36 -0.35
CA ALA A 129 3.97 0.87 0.90
C ALA A 129 4.72 1.37 2.13
N CYS A 130 5.59 2.36 1.97
CA CYS A 130 6.44 2.91 3.03
C CYS A 130 5.66 3.90 3.90
N LEU A 131 5.13 3.43 5.02
CA LEU A 131 4.49 4.29 6.02
C LEU A 131 5.57 5.07 6.80
N PRO A 132 5.57 6.42 6.76
CA PRO A 132 6.62 7.26 7.30
C PRO A 132 6.77 7.21 8.83
N THR A 133 5.78 6.69 9.53
CA THR A 133 5.81 6.50 10.99
C THR A 133 6.43 5.17 11.42
N ILE A 134 6.64 4.24 10.48
CA ILE A 134 7.11 2.87 10.77
C ILE A 134 8.44 2.59 10.08
N PHE A 135 8.61 3.08 8.84
CA PHE A 135 9.78 2.80 8.02
C PHE A 135 10.49 4.07 7.59
N GLN A 136 11.80 3.96 7.46
CA GLN A 136 12.62 4.99 6.80
C GLN A 136 12.18 5.16 5.35
N ALA A 137 12.33 6.37 4.80
CA ALA A 137 12.03 6.62 3.39
C ALA A 137 12.86 5.68 2.49
N ILE A 138 12.22 5.14 1.46
CA ILE A 138 12.89 4.27 0.49
C ILE A 138 13.47 5.12 -0.63
N GLU A 139 14.76 4.94 -0.90
CA GLU A 139 15.44 5.66 -1.97
C GLU A 139 15.25 4.95 -3.31
N VAL A 140 14.79 5.72 -4.31
CA VAL A 140 14.65 5.29 -5.70
C VAL A 140 15.21 6.39 -6.60
N ASP A 141 16.18 6.06 -7.43
CA ASP A 141 16.85 7.00 -8.36
C ASP A 141 17.41 8.26 -7.67
N GLY A 142 17.89 8.14 -6.43
CA GLY A 142 18.46 9.25 -5.64
C GLY A 142 17.45 10.14 -4.94
N ASP A 143 16.16 9.83 -5.02
CA ASP A 143 15.09 10.51 -4.31
C ASP A 143 14.43 9.64 -3.24
N PRO A 144 14.08 10.20 -2.07
CA PRO A 144 13.36 9.48 -1.02
C PRO A 144 11.86 9.46 -1.30
N TYR A 145 11.24 8.30 -1.07
CA TYR A 145 9.81 8.08 -1.29
C TYR A 145 9.12 7.49 -0.05
N TRP A 146 7.87 7.88 0.12
CA TRP A 146 6.88 7.33 1.03
C TRP A 146 5.70 6.72 0.28
N ASP A 147 4.78 6.11 1.01
CA ASP A 147 3.55 5.50 0.52
C ASP A 147 2.82 6.40 -0.49
N GLY A 148 2.40 5.81 -1.59
CA GLY A 148 1.65 6.49 -2.64
C GLY A 148 0.26 6.91 -2.22
N GLY A 149 -0.30 6.28 -1.19
CA GLY A 149 -1.64 6.57 -0.67
C GLY A 149 -1.85 8.01 -0.19
N TYR A 150 -0.77 8.74 0.11
CA TYR A 150 -0.86 10.16 0.45
C TYR A 150 -1.27 11.05 -0.73
N LEU A 151 -1.04 10.60 -1.97
CA LEU A 151 -1.32 11.40 -3.18
C LEU A 151 -2.21 10.70 -4.19
N GLY A 152 -2.34 9.38 -4.13
CA GLY A 152 -3.22 8.60 -5.00
C GLY A 152 -3.55 7.24 -4.40
N ASN A 153 -4.79 7.06 -3.96
CA ASN A 153 -5.23 5.83 -3.30
C ASN A 153 -6.57 5.31 -3.86
N PRO A 154 -6.55 4.67 -5.02
CA PRO A 154 -5.48 4.59 -6.02
C PRO A 154 -5.42 5.83 -6.92
N THR A 155 -4.32 5.97 -7.68
CA THR A 155 -4.24 6.92 -8.80
C THR A 155 -4.93 6.31 -10.02
N ILE A 156 -6.03 6.93 -10.49
CA ILE A 156 -6.87 6.42 -11.60
C ILE A 156 -6.43 6.99 -12.95
N THR A 157 -5.86 8.19 -12.95
CA THR A 157 -5.50 8.92 -14.17
C THR A 157 -4.69 8.10 -15.20
N PRO A 158 -3.66 7.30 -14.84
CA PRO A 158 -2.93 6.48 -15.81
C PRO A 158 -3.79 5.38 -16.42
N LEU A 159 -4.73 4.80 -15.66
CA LEU A 159 -5.64 3.79 -16.18
C LEU A 159 -6.53 4.37 -17.27
N VAL A 160 -7.07 5.56 -17.06
CA VAL A 160 -7.93 6.26 -18.05
C VAL A 160 -7.16 6.62 -19.30
N ARG A 161 -5.88 7.01 -19.19
CA ARG A 161 -5.07 7.49 -20.32
C ARG A 161 -4.40 6.37 -21.11
N GLU A 162 -3.99 5.30 -20.46
CA GLU A 162 -3.08 4.31 -21.03
C GLU A 162 -3.70 2.93 -21.20
N CYS A 163 -4.89 2.69 -20.62
CA CYS A 163 -5.61 1.42 -20.77
C CYS A 163 -6.77 1.55 -21.77
N GLN A 164 -7.05 0.44 -22.47
CA GLN A 164 -8.16 0.39 -23.45
C GLN A 164 -9.48 -0.06 -22.81
N SER A 165 -9.46 -0.50 -21.55
CA SER A 165 -10.66 -0.94 -20.84
C SER A 165 -11.61 0.24 -20.62
N ARG A 166 -12.91 0.00 -20.87
CA ARG A 166 -13.97 0.98 -20.59
C ARG A 166 -14.48 0.91 -19.17
N ASP A 167 -14.24 -0.23 -18.51
CA ASP A 167 -14.72 -0.49 -17.16
C ASP A 167 -13.56 -0.47 -16.18
N THR A 168 -13.80 0.07 -14.99
CA THR A 168 -12.83 0.13 -13.89
C THR A 168 -13.48 -0.47 -12.64
N ILE A 169 -12.80 -1.44 -12.04
CA ILE A 169 -13.17 -1.99 -10.74
C ILE A 169 -12.29 -1.33 -9.69
N LEU A 170 -12.91 -0.63 -8.75
CA LEU A 170 -12.23 -0.03 -7.61
C LEU A 170 -12.37 -0.94 -6.39
N VAL A 171 -11.25 -1.44 -5.87
CA VAL A 171 -11.19 -2.14 -4.58
C VAL A 171 -10.78 -1.13 -3.50
N GLN A 172 -11.73 -0.75 -2.65
CA GLN A 172 -11.53 0.22 -1.60
C GLN A 172 -11.57 -0.43 -0.24
N ILE A 173 -10.53 -0.18 0.58
CA ILE A 173 -10.40 -0.72 1.93
C ILE A 173 -10.86 0.31 2.97
N ASN A 174 -10.47 1.59 2.78
CA ASN A 174 -10.82 2.65 3.72
C ASN A 174 -12.24 3.16 3.46
N PRO A 175 -13.13 3.16 4.45
CA PRO A 175 -14.49 3.64 4.28
C PRO A 175 -14.50 5.16 3.98
N VAL A 176 -15.29 5.56 3.00
CA VAL A 176 -15.53 6.99 2.71
C VAL A 176 -16.43 7.60 3.78
N GLU A 177 -17.47 6.86 4.17
CA GLU A 177 -18.46 7.30 5.16
C GLU A 177 -18.39 6.47 6.42
N ARG A 178 -18.63 7.10 7.55
CA ARG A 178 -18.79 6.45 8.86
C ARG A 178 -20.01 7.02 9.56
N SER A 179 -20.74 6.14 10.24
CA SER A 179 -21.82 6.55 11.12
C SER A 179 -21.26 7.12 12.43
N GLY A 180 -21.74 8.28 12.84
CA GLY A 180 -21.39 8.93 14.10
C GLY A 180 -20.12 9.79 14.02
N THR A 181 -19.89 10.54 15.10
CA THR A 181 -18.73 11.41 15.26
C THR A 181 -17.69 10.74 16.17
N PRO A 182 -16.43 10.61 15.76
CA PRO A 182 -15.37 10.04 16.58
C PRO A 182 -15.17 10.92 17.83
N ARG A 183 -15.00 10.30 18.99
CA ARG A 183 -14.88 11.00 20.29
C ARG A 183 -13.59 10.67 21.02
N SER A 184 -13.02 9.48 20.83
CA SER A 184 -11.72 9.13 21.41
C SER A 184 -10.57 9.61 20.52
N ALA A 185 -9.40 9.82 21.10
CA ALA A 185 -8.21 10.25 20.37
C ALA A 185 -7.85 9.26 19.23
N SER A 186 -7.95 7.95 19.47
CA SER A 186 -7.65 6.94 18.45
C SER A 186 -8.70 6.95 17.33
N GLU A 187 -10.00 7.07 17.65
CA GLU A 187 -11.05 7.20 16.63
C GLU A 187 -10.86 8.45 15.76
N ILE A 188 -10.48 9.58 16.36
CA ILE A 188 -10.22 10.83 15.65
C ILE A 188 -9.03 10.66 14.70
N LEU A 189 -7.92 10.11 15.17
CA LEU A 189 -6.74 9.86 14.34
C LEU A 189 -7.04 8.87 13.20
N ASN A 190 -7.74 7.79 13.47
CA ASN A 190 -8.15 6.83 12.45
C ASN A 190 -9.03 7.52 11.39
N ARG A 191 -9.98 8.35 11.82
CA ARG A 191 -10.84 9.07 10.88
C ARG A 191 -10.09 10.12 10.05
N LEU A 192 -9.13 10.82 10.63
CA LEU A 192 -8.24 11.74 9.90
C LEU A 192 -7.45 11.01 8.82
N ASN A 193 -6.89 9.84 9.16
CA ASN A 193 -6.18 9.01 8.19
C ASN A 193 -7.10 8.56 7.04
N GLU A 194 -8.29 8.04 7.34
CA GLU A 194 -9.27 7.63 6.34
C GLU A 194 -9.65 8.77 5.39
N ILE A 195 -9.92 9.97 5.94
CA ILE A 195 -10.25 11.15 5.15
C ILE A 195 -9.08 11.54 4.26
N SER A 196 -7.86 11.58 4.80
CA SER A 196 -6.65 11.94 4.06
C SER A 196 -6.37 10.97 2.92
N PHE A 197 -6.48 9.67 3.16
CA PHE A 197 -6.25 8.64 2.14
C PHE A 197 -7.36 8.56 1.08
N ASN A 198 -8.58 8.95 1.40
CA ASN A 198 -9.69 8.98 0.44
C ASN A 198 -9.76 10.27 -0.37
N ALA A 199 -9.22 11.38 0.14
CA ALA A 199 -9.31 12.70 -0.49
C ALA A 199 -8.76 12.73 -1.94
N PRO A 200 -7.59 12.13 -2.26
CA PRO A 200 -7.07 12.09 -3.63
C PRO A 200 -8.01 11.34 -4.58
N LEU A 201 -8.53 10.19 -4.17
CA LEU A 201 -9.46 9.40 -4.97
C LEU A 201 -10.74 10.19 -5.29
N LEU A 202 -11.37 10.79 -4.29
CA LEU A 202 -12.58 11.58 -4.47
C LEU A 202 -12.34 12.78 -5.40
N LYS A 203 -11.16 13.39 -5.33
CA LYS A 203 -10.75 14.47 -6.22
C LYS A 203 -10.57 14.00 -7.67
N GLU A 204 -9.92 12.86 -7.90
CA GLU A 204 -9.79 12.28 -9.24
C GLU A 204 -11.15 11.90 -9.84
N LEU A 205 -12.01 11.23 -9.08
CA LEU A 205 -13.35 10.88 -9.53
C LEU A 205 -14.19 12.10 -9.92
N ARG A 206 -14.13 13.18 -9.13
CA ARG A 206 -14.78 14.45 -9.47
C ARG A 206 -14.22 15.08 -10.75
N MET A 207 -12.91 15.04 -10.92
CA MET A 207 -12.25 15.53 -12.12
C MET A 207 -12.69 14.76 -13.37
N ILE A 208 -12.73 13.43 -13.29
CA ILE A 208 -13.20 12.57 -14.40
C ILE A 208 -14.67 12.87 -14.73
N ALA A 209 -15.52 13.03 -13.70
CA ALA A 209 -16.92 13.37 -13.91
C ALA A 209 -17.11 14.73 -14.59
N LEU A 210 -16.33 15.74 -14.21
CA LEU A 210 -16.36 17.06 -14.85
C LEU A 210 -15.88 17.01 -16.32
N LEU A 211 -14.82 16.27 -16.60
CA LEU A 211 -14.33 16.13 -17.98
C LEU A 211 -15.35 15.44 -18.89
N ARG A 212 -16.14 14.49 -18.37
CA ARG A 212 -17.23 13.85 -19.13
C ARG A 212 -18.42 14.78 -19.42
N GLN A 213 -18.60 15.86 -18.67
CA GLN A 213 -19.66 16.83 -18.90
C GLN A 213 -19.29 17.87 -19.94
N VAL A 214 -17.99 18.04 -20.18
CA VAL A 214 -17.43 19.06 -21.10
C VAL A 214 -17.07 18.46 -22.48
N ALA A 215 -16.94 17.13 -22.57
CA ALA A 215 -16.67 16.38 -23.80
C ALA A 215 -17.96 16.01 -24.52
#